data_178a4f00bc540a068146e617cf576f64
#
_entry.id   178a4f00bc540a068146e617cf576f64
#
_cell.length_a   1.000
_cell.length_b   1.000
_cell.length_c   1.000
_cell.angle_alpha   90.00
_cell.angle_beta   90.00
_cell.angle_gamma   90.00
#
_symmetry.space_group_name_H-M   'P 1'
#
loop_
_entity.id
_entity.type
_entity.pdbx_description
1 polymer ?
#
loop_
_entity_poly.entity_id
_entity_poly.type
_entity_poly.pdbx_seq_one_letter_code
_entity_poly.pdbx_strand_id
1 'polypeptide(L)'
;MIRQIHRFLLAAVVVVLAGCAGTPFTFGQASQVKVGMTEDQLYEIMGNPYMVTSREEGQMWIYSHATAFSGAKTVSFETKGGKVTKVPYIPKDFIAKPSPDE
;
A
#
# COMPACT_ATOMS: atom_id res chain seq x y z
N MET A 1 23.72 6.44 30.35
CA MET A 1 22.37 6.89 30.08
C MET A 1 22.25 7.71 28.81
N ILE A 2 23.04 8.74 28.61
CA ILE A 2 22.97 9.61 27.42
C ILE A 2 23.24 8.83 26.13
N ARG A 3 24.15 7.87 26.14
CA ARG A 3 24.49 7.06 24.97
C ARG A 3 23.33 6.19 24.49
N GLN A 4 22.50 5.68 25.40
CA GLN A 4 21.34 4.86 25.05
C GLN A 4 20.23 5.70 24.41
N ILE A 5 20.05 6.92 24.86
CA ILE A 5 19.04 7.84 24.30
C ILE A 5 19.37 8.17 22.85
N HIS A 6 20.64 8.42 22.52
CA HIS A 6 21.07 8.68 21.16
C HIS A 6 20.81 7.49 20.22
N ARG A 7 21.02 6.27 20.69
CA ARG A 7 20.75 5.07 19.89
C ARG A 7 19.27 4.92 19.58
N PHE A 8 18.39 5.19 20.53
CA PHE A 8 16.96 5.13 20.32
C PHE A 8 16.47 6.21 19.34
N LEU A 9 17.02 7.41 19.45
CA LEU A 9 16.67 8.49 18.53
C LEU A 9 17.09 8.19 17.10
N LEU A 10 18.28 7.63 16.90
CA LEU A 10 18.74 7.25 15.57
C LEU A 10 17.88 6.15 14.95
N ALA A 11 17.48 5.15 15.74
CA ALA A 11 16.63 4.07 15.28
C ALA A 11 15.25 4.59 14.86
N ALA A 12 14.66 5.53 15.63
CA ALA A 12 13.38 6.13 15.32
C ALA A 12 13.44 6.92 14.01
N VAL A 13 14.51 7.67 13.78
CA VAL A 13 14.68 8.45 12.54
C VAL A 13 14.78 7.54 11.32
N VAL A 14 15.51 6.43 11.42
CA VAL A 14 15.65 5.46 10.33
C VAL A 14 14.29 4.85 9.96
N VAL A 15 13.47 4.50 10.96
CA VAL A 15 12.13 3.96 10.73
C VAL A 15 11.24 4.97 10.02
N VAL A 16 11.27 6.24 10.42
CA VAL A 16 10.49 7.29 9.77
C VAL A 16 10.90 7.48 8.31
N LEU A 17 12.20 7.48 8.02
CA LEU A 17 12.70 7.60 6.64
C LEU A 17 12.28 6.42 5.78
N ALA A 18 12.31 5.20 6.31
CA ALA A 18 11.84 4.01 5.60
C ALA A 18 10.34 4.11 5.28
N GLY A 19 9.53 4.70 6.19
CA GLY A 19 8.09 4.89 5.97
C GLY A 19 7.75 5.85 4.84
N CYS A 20 8.66 6.77 4.47
CA CYS A 20 8.41 7.75 3.41
C CYS A 20 8.47 7.16 2.00
N ALA A 21 9.02 5.95 1.83
CA ALA A 21 9.17 5.31 0.52
C ALA A 21 7.89 4.64 0.00
N GLY A 22 6.82 4.61 0.79
CA GLY A 22 5.58 3.92 0.46
C GLY A 22 5.62 2.46 0.89
N THR A 23 4.53 1.74 0.65
CA THR A 23 4.42 0.32 1.00
C THR A 23 4.58 -0.52 -0.25
N PRO A 24 5.59 -1.40 -0.33
CA PRO A 24 5.74 -2.28 -1.48
C PRO A 24 4.51 -3.18 -1.66
N PHE A 25 4.08 -3.32 -2.91
CA PHE A 25 3.00 -4.25 -3.25
C PHE A 25 3.21 -4.76 -4.67
N THR A 26 2.59 -5.89 -4.99
CA THR A 26 2.61 -6.45 -6.33
C THR A 26 1.23 -6.31 -6.97
N PHE A 27 1.18 -6.29 -8.29
CA PHE A 27 -0.11 -6.32 -8.99
C PHE A 27 -0.85 -7.64 -8.75
N GLY A 28 -0.11 -8.73 -8.47
CA GLY A 28 -0.70 -9.99 -8.07
C GLY A 28 -1.47 -9.88 -6.76
N GLN A 29 -0.90 -9.19 -5.76
CA GLN A 29 -1.60 -8.92 -4.51
C GLN A 29 -2.85 -8.07 -4.75
N ALA A 30 -2.72 -7.00 -5.52
CA ALA A 30 -3.84 -6.10 -5.80
C ALA A 30 -4.99 -6.85 -6.51
N SER A 31 -4.67 -7.81 -7.36
CA SER A 31 -5.68 -8.60 -8.07
C SER A 31 -6.46 -9.55 -7.16
N GLN A 32 -5.96 -9.84 -5.97
CA GLN A 32 -6.64 -10.71 -5.01
C GLN A 32 -7.76 -9.99 -4.27
N VAL A 33 -7.76 -8.66 -4.25
CA VAL A 33 -8.80 -7.89 -3.57
C VAL A 33 -10.07 -7.91 -4.42
N LYS A 34 -11.18 -8.24 -3.79
CA LYS A 34 -12.48 -8.35 -4.46
C LYS A 34 -13.50 -7.44 -3.79
N VAL A 35 -14.46 -6.99 -4.57
CA VAL A 35 -15.61 -6.23 -4.05
C VAL A 35 -16.34 -7.09 -3.02
N GLY A 36 -16.71 -6.47 -1.91
CA GLY A 36 -17.37 -7.15 -0.79
C GLY A 36 -16.44 -7.58 0.32
N MET A 37 -15.13 -7.54 0.11
CA MET A 37 -14.17 -7.79 1.18
C MET A 37 -14.22 -6.67 2.22
N THR A 38 -13.87 -7.00 3.46
CA THR A 38 -13.79 -6.01 4.52
C THR A 38 -12.50 -5.19 4.40
N GLU A 39 -12.46 -4.05 5.08
CA GLU A 39 -11.24 -3.24 5.13
C GLU A 39 -10.10 -4.02 5.80
N ASP A 40 -10.40 -4.86 6.78
CA ASP A 40 -9.40 -5.72 7.41
C ASP A 40 -8.79 -6.71 6.41
N GLN A 41 -9.60 -7.31 5.55
CA GLN A 41 -9.12 -8.20 4.50
C GLN A 41 -8.28 -7.45 3.47
N LEU A 42 -8.68 -6.25 3.11
CA LEU A 42 -7.89 -5.40 2.22
C LEU A 42 -6.51 -5.11 2.85
N TYR A 43 -6.51 -4.76 4.12
CA TYR A 43 -5.27 -4.50 4.85
C TYR A 43 -4.37 -5.74 4.93
N GLU A 44 -4.95 -6.92 5.15
CA GLU A 44 -4.18 -8.16 5.20
C GLU A 44 -3.50 -8.47 3.87
N ILE A 45 -4.17 -8.19 2.75
CA ILE A 45 -3.61 -8.46 1.43
C ILE A 45 -2.59 -7.40 1.01
N MET A 46 -2.93 -6.12 1.20
CA MET A 46 -2.15 -5.00 0.66
C MET A 46 -1.25 -4.32 1.68
N GLY A 47 -1.56 -4.44 2.97
CA GLY A 47 -0.84 -3.74 4.02
C GLY A 47 -1.32 -2.30 4.20
N ASN A 48 -0.45 -1.44 4.73
CA ASN A 48 -0.77 -0.04 4.97
C ASN A 48 -0.90 0.73 3.65
N PRO A 49 -1.97 1.49 3.46
CA PRO A 49 -2.08 2.34 2.28
C PRO A 49 -1.10 3.54 2.39
N TYR A 50 -0.71 4.04 1.23
CA TYR A 50 0.06 5.28 1.16
C TYR A 50 -0.77 6.47 1.64
N MET A 51 -2.05 6.50 1.28
CA MET A 51 -2.96 7.56 1.63
C MET A 51 -4.39 7.04 1.66
N VAL A 52 -5.20 7.55 2.58
CA VAL A 52 -6.64 7.31 2.60
C VAL A 52 -7.34 8.67 2.51
N THR A 53 -8.20 8.83 1.52
CA THR A 53 -9.01 10.04 1.37
C THR A 53 -10.47 9.69 1.64
N SER A 54 -11.16 10.58 2.37
CA SER A 54 -12.57 10.41 2.68
C SER A 54 -13.41 11.24 1.73
N ARG A 55 -14.49 10.65 1.21
CA ARG A 55 -15.44 11.31 0.33
C ARG A 55 -16.85 10.98 0.82
N GLU A 56 -17.85 11.68 0.28
CA GLU A 56 -19.26 11.39 0.60
C GLU A 56 -19.64 9.95 0.23
N GLU A 57 -19.04 9.42 -0.81
CA GLU A 57 -19.29 8.07 -1.32
C GLU A 57 -18.54 6.98 -0.54
N GLY A 58 -17.68 7.35 0.42
CA GLY A 58 -16.87 6.41 1.18
C GLY A 58 -15.43 6.86 1.26
N GLN A 59 -14.50 5.90 1.36
CA GLN A 59 -13.08 6.18 1.43
C GLN A 59 -12.37 5.63 0.20
N MET A 60 -11.28 6.29 -0.19
CA MET A 60 -10.39 5.77 -1.22
C MET A 60 -9.05 5.43 -0.56
N TRP A 61 -8.66 4.18 -0.69
CA TRP A 61 -7.38 3.67 -0.18
C TRP A 61 -6.41 3.62 -1.35
N ILE A 62 -5.36 4.43 -1.27
CA ILE A 62 -4.38 4.58 -2.35
C ILE A 62 -3.09 3.89 -1.94
N TYR A 63 -2.63 2.96 -2.76
CA TYR A 63 -1.35 2.28 -2.60
C TYR A 63 -0.42 2.74 -3.68
N SER A 64 0.76 3.21 -3.30
CA SER A 64 1.76 3.71 -4.23
C SER A 64 3.13 3.24 -3.79
N HIS A 65 3.92 2.79 -4.74
CA HIS A 65 5.30 2.37 -4.51
C HIS A 65 6.15 2.79 -5.69
N ALA A 66 7.26 3.46 -5.41
CA ALA A 66 8.18 3.94 -6.43
C ALA A 66 9.55 3.30 -6.22
N THR A 67 10.17 2.86 -7.32
CA THR A 67 11.53 2.35 -7.32
C THR A 67 12.34 3.08 -8.39
N ALA A 68 13.67 3.07 -8.24
CA ALA A 68 14.57 3.71 -9.20
C ALA A 68 14.57 2.97 -10.54
N PHE A 69 14.22 1.70 -10.58
CA PHE A 69 14.34 0.87 -11.78
C PHE A 69 13.04 0.71 -12.55
N SER A 70 11.91 0.63 -11.86
CA SER A 70 10.62 0.35 -12.48
C SER A 70 9.65 1.54 -12.45
N GLY A 71 10.08 2.68 -11.90
CA GLY A 71 9.22 3.85 -11.75
C GLY A 71 8.19 3.67 -10.64
N ALA A 72 7.11 4.42 -10.71
CA ALA A 72 6.05 4.38 -9.71
C ALA A 72 4.90 3.53 -10.20
N LYS A 73 4.32 2.73 -9.28
CA LYS A 73 3.05 2.04 -9.53
C LYS A 73 2.06 2.45 -8.47
N THR A 74 0.81 2.64 -8.87
CA THR A 74 -0.26 3.12 -7.99
C THR A 74 -1.54 2.37 -8.31
N VAL A 75 -2.21 1.89 -7.26
CA VAL A 75 -3.56 1.34 -7.36
C VAL A 75 -4.42 1.96 -6.28
N SER A 76 -5.72 2.01 -6.49
CA SER A 76 -6.65 2.53 -5.51
C SER A 76 -7.86 1.61 -5.37
N PHE A 77 -8.35 1.52 -4.15
CA PHE A 77 -9.55 0.75 -3.81
C PHE A 77 -10.53 1.69 -3.13
N GLU A 78 -11.80 1.59 -3.47
CA GLU A 78 -12.83 2.37 -2.80
C GLU A 78 -13.55 1.48 -1.80
N THR A 79 -13.82 2.03 -0.60
CA THR A 79 -14.55 1.33 0.45
C THR A 79 -15.72 2.19 0.90
N LYS A 80 -16.77 1.53 1.38
CA LYS A 80 -17.92 2.21 1.99
C LYS A 80 -18.54 1.27 3.01
N GLY A 81 -18.82 1.80 4.20
CA GLY A 81 -19.38 1.00 5.27
C GLY A 81 -18.49 -0.15 5.73
N GLY A 82 -17.17 0.04 5.62
CA GLY A 82 -16.20 -0.96 6.04
C GLY A 82 -15.95 -2.08 5.03
N LYS A 83 -16.47 -1.95 3.80
CA LYS A 83 -16.31 -2.97 2.75
C LYS A 83 -15.81 -2.36 1.46
N VAL A 84 -15.03 -3.13 0.72
CA VAL A 84 -14.54 -2.75 -0.60
C VAL A 84 -15.71 -2.68 -1.58
N THR A 85 -15.88 -1.54 -2.23
CA THR A 85 -16.95 -1.32 -3.22
C THR A 85 -16.43 -1.22 -4.63
N LYS A 86 -15.12 -0.94 -4.81
CA LYS A 86 -14.53 -0.80 -6.14
C LYS A 86 -13.07 -1.23 -6.10
N VAL A 87 -12.66 -1.99 -7.10
CA VAL A 87 -11.28 -2.47 -7.25
C VAL A 87 -10.71 -1.96 -8.57
N PRO A 88 -9.39 -1.76 -8.67
CA PRO A 88 -8.79 -1.33 -9.93
C PRO A 88 -8.78 -2.46 -10.95
N TYR A 89 -8.81 -2.11 -12.22
CA TYR A 89 -8.59 -3.07 -13.30
C TYR A 89 -7.09 -3.30 -13.46
N ILE A 90 -6.69 -4.56 -13.38
CA ILE A 90 -5.28 -4.94 -13.54
C ILE A 90 -5.20 -5.92 -14.72
N PRO A 91 -4.52 -5.54 -15.82
CA PRO A 91 -4.35 -6.45 -16.95
C PRO A 91 -3.62 -7.73 -16.53
N LYS A 92 -3.98 -8.86 -17.13
CA LYS A 92 -3.36 -10.14 -16.83
C LYS A 92 -1.85 -10.13 -17.10
N ASP A 93 -1.40 -9.35 -18.07
CA ASP A 93 0.02 -9.22 -18.39
C ASP A 93 0.84 -8.67 -17.23
N PHE A 94 0.25 -7.78 -16.43
CA PHE A 94 0.93 -7.21 -15.27
C PHE A 94 1.08 -8.22 -14.13
N ILE A 95 0.21 -9.20 -14.08
CA ILE A 95 0.26 -10.27 -13.07
C ILE A 95 1.24 -11.36 -13.52
N ALA A 96 1.23 -11.71 -14.80
CA ALA A 96 2.02 -12.82 -15.35
C ALA A 96 3.51 -12.50 -15.50
N LYS A 97 3.87 -11.23 -15.67
CA LYS A 97 5.28 -10.83 -15.83
C LYS A 97 5.83 -10.41 -14.47
N PRO A 98 6.85 -11.10 -13.94
CA PRO A 98 7.50 -10.65 -12.72
C PRO A 98 8.23 -9.34 -12.98
N SER A 99 8.08 -8.39 -12.05
CA SER A 99 8.79 -7.14 -12.08
C SER A 99 10.12 -7.30 -11.35
N PRO A 100 11.18 -6.56 -11.73
CA PRO A 100 12.47 -6.66 -11.03
C PRO A 100 12.40 -6.33 -9.55
N ASP A 101 11.37 -5.60 -9.13
CA ASP A 101 11.16 -5.20 -7.74
C ASP A 101 10.14 -6.08 -7.01
N GLU A 102 9.69 -7.14 -7.61
CA GLU A 102 8.81 -8.15 -7.00
C GLU A 102 9.64 -9.39 -6.50
#